data_23de40405445b3516bdf7d99c8e91641
#
_entry.id   23de40405445b3516bdf7d99c8e91641
#
_cell.length_a   1.000
_cell.length_b   1.000
_cell.length_c   1.000
_cell.angle_alpha   90.00
_cell.angle_beta   90.00
_cell.angle_gamma   90.00
#
_symmetry.space_group_name_H-M   'P 1'
#
loop_
_entity.id
_entity.type
_entity.pdbx_description
1 polymer ?
#
loop_
_entity_poly.entity_id
_entity_poly.type
_entity_poly.pdbx_seq_one_letter_code
_entity_poly.pdbx_strand_id
1 'polypeptide(L)'
;MKRKFSTRIIAGIATSAVLAVGSLSFTAINAIADEALSYYGLSADGTVISGTVTDYTRIASTDTAWGTAGKETWYVADGIVNIITTTYDYDNNKNVYNPVELKGNVNVILKNGAEVSVVNGIAGTDATITFYSESESASGVIGF
;
A
#
# COMPACT_ATOMS: atom_id res chain seq x y z
N MET A 1 -22.30 -35.74 3.41
CA MET A 1 -20.92 -35.57 3.96
C MET A 1 -20.69 -34.10 4.23
N LYS A 2 -20.82 -33.67 5.48
CA LYS A 2 -20.57 -32.26 5.85
C LYS A 2 -19.07 -32.05 5.89
N ARG A 3 -18.49 -31.39 4.89
CA ARG A 3 -17.10 -30.93 4.99
C ARG A 3 -17.05 -29.82 6.05
N LYS A 4 -16.43 -30.10 7.17
CA LYS A 4 -16.01 -29.09 8.10
C LYS A 4 -14.94 -28.25 7.43
N PHE A 5 -15.31 -27.08 6.95
CA PHE A 5 -14.29 -26.10 6.60
C PHE A 5 -13.54 -25.73 7.86
N SER A 6 -12.25 -25.94 7.81
CA SER A 6 -11.39 -25.63 8.96
C SER A 6 -11.50 -24.15 9.25
N THR A 7 -11.81 -23.81 10.48
CA THR A 7 -11.86 -22.42 10.99
C THR A 7 -10.55 -21.65 10.74
N ARG A 8 -9.47 -22.37 10.43
CA ARG A 8 -8.18 -21.75 10.11
C ARG A 8 -8.13 -21.10 8.73
N ILE A 9 -8.95 -21.54 7.79
CA ILE A 9 -9.02 -20.92 6.44
C ILE A 9 -9.81 -19.61 6.51
N ILE A 10 -10.71 -19.51 7.49
CA ILE A 10 -11.58 -18.34 7.66
C ILE A 10 -10.84 -17.18 8.33
N ALA A 11 -9.81 -17.46 9.12
CA ALA A 11 -9.07 -16.43 9.84
C ALA A 11 -8.15 -15.57 8.94
N GLY A 12 -7.80 -16.05 7.76
CA GLY A 12 -6.96 -15.31 6.80
C GLY A 12 -7.72 -14.76 5.59
N ILE A 13 -9.02 -15.03 5.48
CA ILE A 13 -9.83 -14.61 4.33
C ILE A 13 -10.94 -13.71 4.86
N ALA A 14 -11.03 -12.51 4.32
CA ALA A 14 -12.14 -11.64 4.66
C ALA A 14 -13.45 -12.39 4.42
N THR A 15 -14.23 -12.48 5.46
CA THR A 15 -15.44 -13.29 5.58
C THR A 15 -16.52 -13.01 4.54
N SER A 16 -16.43 -11.89 3.86
CA SER A 16 -17.34 -11.56 2.76
C SER A 16 -17.28 -12.53 1.57
N ALA A 17 -16.22 -13.31 1.45
CA ALA A 17 -16.06 -14.28 0.37
C ALA A 17 -16.85 -15.57 0.58
N VAL A 18 -17.34 -15.83 1.76
CA VAL A 18 -17.90 -17.12 2.13
C VAL A 18 -19.39 -17.23 1.79
N LEU A 19 -20.02 -16.18 1.39
CA LEU A 19 -21.47 -16.08 1.45
C LEU A 19 -22.17 -16.09 0.11
N ALA A 20 -21.54 -16.52 -0.93
CA ALA A 20 -22.27 -16.85 -2.15
C ALA A 20 -23.00 -18.17 -1.97
N VAL A 21 -24.00 -18.19 -1.09
CA VAL A 21 -24.89 -19.31 -0.95
C VAL A 21 -25.81 -19.32 -2.15
N GLY A 22 -25.63 -20.30 -3.02
CA GLY A 22 -26.55 -20.61 -4.09
C GLY A 22 -26.20 -20.09 -5.47
N SER A 23 -25.16 -19.34 -5.65
CA SER A 23 -24.57 -19.11 -6.96
C SER A 23 -23.08 -19.40 -6.92
N LEU A 24 -22.61 -20.19 -7.84
CA LEU A 24 -21.20 -20.57 -7.98
C LEU A 24 -20.34 -19.46 -8.59
N SER A 25 -20.77 -18.23 -8.54
CA SER A 25 -19.95 -17.11 -8.95
C SER A 25 -19.09 -16.68 -7.78
N PHE A 26 -17.92 -17.26 -7.67
CA PHE A 26 -16.85 -16.79 -6.79
C PHE A 26 -16.20 -15.57 -7.41
N THR A 27 -16.93 -14.49 -7.54
CA THR A 27 -16.34 -13.20 -7.80
C THR A 27 -15.92 -12.62 -6.46
N ALA A 28 -14.64 -12.30 -6.32
CA ALA A 28 -14.02 -11.65 -5.18
C ALA A 28 -13.62 -12.54 -4.00
N ILE A 29 -12.92 -13.61 -4.26
CA ILE A 29 -12.17 -14.36 -3.22
C ILE A 29 -10.84 -13.67 -2.88
N ASN A 30 -10.68 -12.41 -3.17
CA ASN A 30 -9.39 -11.74 -3.01
C ASN A 30 -9.29 -10.77 -1.83
N ALA A 31 -10.26 -10.75 -0.95
CA ALA A 31 -10.07 -10.07 0.31
C ALA A 31 -9.39 -11.05 1.28
N ILE A 32 -8.12 -11.32 1.05
CA ILE A 32 -7.24 -11.86 2.09
C ILE A 32 -7.10 -10.72 3.08
N ALA A 33 -7.48 -10.95 4.34
CA ALA A 33 -7.12 -10.04 5.40
C ALA A 33 -5.59 -9.94 5.39
N ASP A 34 -5.07 -8.76 5.12
CA ASP A 34 -3.64 -8.56 5.16
C ASP A 34 -3.14 -8.91 6.57
N GLU A 35 -2.06 -9.65 6.61
CA GLU A 35 -1.41 -9.99 7.87
C GLU A 35 -1.03 -8.68 8.58
N ALA A 36 -1.18 -8.67 9.93
CA ALA A 36 -0.79 -7.51 10.70
C ALA A 36 0.68 -7.19 10.47
N LEU A 37 0.95 -5.99 10.01
CA LEU A 37 2.28 -5.52 9.66
C LEU A 37 2.78 -4.56 10.75
N SER A 38 3.94 -4.85 11.30
CA SER A 38 4.60 -3.96 12.25
C SER A 38 5.26 -2.78 11.55
N TYR A 39 5.31 -1.64 12.22
CA TYR A 39 6.05 -0.48 11.74
C TYR A 39 6.86 0.16 12.85
N TYR A 40 7.98 0.77 12.47
CA TYR A 40 8.94 1.45 13.33
C TYR A 40 9.39 2.76 12.68
N GLY A 41 9.48 3.80 13.47
CA GLY A 41 9.94 5.10 13.04
C GLY A 41 10.55 5.87 14.19
N LEU A 42 11.07 7.07 13.89
CA LEU A 42 11.56 8.01 14.88
C LEU A 42 10.77 9.32 14.75
N SER A 43 10.33 9.83 15.87
CA SER A 43 9.81 11.19 15.96
C SER A 43 10.95 12.23 15.89
N ALA A 44 10.60 13.49 15.73
CA ALA A 44 11.58 14.57 15.63
C ALA A 44 12.50 14.71 16.86
N ASP A 45 12.04 14.24 18.03
CA ASP A 45 12.81 14.22 19.27
C ASP A 45 13.63 12.93 19.47
N GLY A 46 13.61 12.01 18.50
CA GLY A 46 14.31 10.73 18.54
C GLY A 46 13.58 9.63 19.30
N THR A 47 12.34 9.85 19.73
CA THR A 47 11.53 8.80 20.36
C THR A 47 11.10 7.77 19.33
N VAL A 48 11.23 6.48 19.66
CA VAL A 48 10.78 5.39 18.80
C VAL A 48 9.26 5.39 18.75
N ILE A 49 8.73 5.41 17.54
CA ILE A 49 7.31 5.21 17.25
C ILE A 49 7.18 3.81 16.67
N SER A 50 6.32 2.98 17.24
CA SER A 50 6.07 1.64 16.73
C SER A 50 4.61 1.24 16.92
N GLY A 51 4.16 0.32 16.10
CA GLY A 51 2.80 -0.22 16.17
C GLY A 51 2.57 -1.31 15.14
N THR A 52 1.32 -1.63 14.93
CA THR A 52 0.87 -2.60 13.93
C THR A 52 -0.30 -2.03 13.14
N VAL A 53 -0.39 -2.38 11.88
CA VAL A 53 -1.49 -2.02 10.98
C VAL A 53 -1.97 -3.26 10.24
N THR A 54 -3.27 -3.35 10.00
CA THR A 54 -3.92 -4.47 9.30
C THR A 54 -4.65 -4.02 8.04
N ASP A 55 -4.90 -2.72 7.91
CA ASP A 55 -5.56 -2.13 6.74
C ASP A 55 -4.52 -1.28 5.99
N TYR A 56 -3.93 -1.86 4.96
CA TYR A 56 -2.93 -1.21 4.13
C TYR A 56 -3.05 -1.65 2.67
N THR A 57 -2.54 -0.81 1.79
CA THR A 57 -2.47 -1.07 0.34
C THR A 57 -1.02 -1.35 -0.05
N ARG A 58 -0.78 -2.34 -0.89
CA ARG A 58 0.56 -2.57 -1.46
C ARG A 58 0.83 -1.54 -2.55
N ILE A 59 2.01 -0.93 -2.50
CA ILE A 59 2.48 -0.05 -3.55
C ILE A 59 2.72 -0.86 -4.82
N ALA A 60 2.17 -0.39 -5.93
CA ALA A 60 2.32 -0.99 -7.24
C ALA A 60 2.99 -0.03 -8.23
N SER A 61 3.68 -0.58 -9.21
CA SER A 61 4.33 0.20 -10.27
C SER A 61 3.35 0.99 -11.15
N THR A 62 2.08 0.68 -11.05
CA THR A 62 0.98 1.36 -11.77
C THR A 62 0.29 2.43 -10.96
N ASP A 63 0.73 2.69 -9.73
CA ASP A 63 0.10 3.69 -8.88
C ASP A 63 0.28 5.09 -9.48
N THR A 64 -0.83 5.82 -9.54
CA THR A 64 -0.86 7.23 -9.98
C THR A 64 -1.18 8.19 -8.85
N ALA A 65 -1.71 7.67 -7.76
CA ALA A 65 -2.04 8.44 -6.56
C ALA A 65 -1.95 7.56 -5.31
N TRP A 66 -1.59 8.18 -4.19
CA TRP A 66 -1.62 7.57 -2.86
C TRP A 66 -2.46 8.40 -1.91
N GLY A 67 -3.26 7.69 -1.11
CA GLY A 67 -4.05 8.28 -0.05
C GLY A 67 -5.45 8.72 -0.47
N THR A 68 -6.15 9.27 0.49
CA THR A 68 -7.50 9.82 0.36
C THR A 68 -7.58 11.13 1.10
N ALA A 69 -8.15 12.15 0.47
CA ALA A 69 -8.26 13.47 1.06
C ALA A 69 -8.97 13.43 2.43
N GLY A 70 -8.34 14.05 3.42
CA GLY A 70 -8.85 14.13 4.79
C GLY A 70 -8.77 12.83 5.58
N LYS A 71 -8.08 11.81 5.08
CA LYS A 71 -7.89 10.52 5.76
C LYS A 71 -6.43 10.21 5.97
N GLU A 72 -6.18 9.37 6.96
CA GLU A 72 -4.94 8.64 7.14
C GLU A 72 -5.02 7.32 6.38
N THR A 73 -4.03 7.01 5.60
CA THR A 73 -3.95 5.78 4.80
C THR A 73 -2.58 5.15 4.93
N TRP A 74 -2.56 3.83 4.90
CA TRP A 74 -1.34 3.05 5.03
C TRP A 74 -1.00 2.31 3.74
N TYR A 75 0.26 2.35 3.39
CA TYR A 75 0.81 1.64 2.25
C TYR A 75 2.00 0.78 2.69
N VAL A 76 2.27 -0.27 1.95
CA VAL A 76 3.45 -1.09 2.14
C VAL A 76 4.21 -1.25 0.84
N ALA A 77 5.51 -1.04 0.91
CA ALA A 77 6.45 -1.37 -0.15
C ALA A 77 7.09 -2.73 0.15
N ASP A 78 6.97 -3.66 -0.79
CA ASP A 78 7.50 -5.02 -0.68
C ASP A 78 8.26 -5.37 -1.97
N GLY A 79 9.59 -5.49 -1.85
CA GLY A 79 10.47 -5.70 -2.99
C GLY A 79 10.78 -4.40 -3.77
N ILE A 80 11.12 -4.55 -5.04
CA ILE A 80 11.53 -3.45 -5.91
C ILE A 80 10.34 -2.94 -6.70
N VAL A 81 9.97 -1.68 -6.51
CA VAL A 81 8.86 -1.03 -7.20
C VAL A 81 9.35 0.24 -7.90
N ASN A 82 9.22 0.26 -9.22
CA ASN A 82 9.51 1.44 -10.03
C ASN A 82 8.19 2.02 -10.56
N ILE A 83 7.91 3.26 -10.19
CA ILE A 83 6.70 3.97 -10.61
C ILE A 83 7.08 5.02 -11.64
N ILE A 84 6.52 4.87 -12.84
CA ILE A 84 6.67 5.82 -13.94
C ILE A 84 5.27 6.12 -14.46
N THR A 85 4.75 7.28 -14.10
CA THR A 85 3.42 7.72 -14.54
C THR A 85 3.53 8.59 -15.76
N THR A 86 2.93 8.13 -16.86
CA THR A 86 2.93 8.86 -18.12
C THR A 86 1.53 8.94 -18.69
N THR A 87 1.19 10.10 -19.28
CA THR A 87 0.05 10.29 -20.14
C THR A 87 0.54 10.72 -21.51
N TYR A 88 -0.20 10.35 -22.56
CA TYR A 88 0.12 10.80 -23.89
C TYR A 88 -0.71 12.03 -24.25
N ASP A 89 -0.01 13.11 -24.56
CA ASP A 89 -0.62 14.35 -25.03
C ASP A 89 -0.75 14.28 -26.57
N TYR A 90 -1.96 14.01 -27.03
CA TYR A 90 -2.25 13.87 -28.46
C TYR A 90 -2.12 15.19 -29.23
N ASP A 91 -2.37 16.32 -28.60
CA ASP A 91 -2.31 17.64 -29.24
C ASP A 91 -0.86 18.04 -29.56
N ASN A 92 0.05 17.66 -28.67
CA ASN A 92 1.49 17.96 -28.81
C ASN A 92 2.33 16.74 -29.22
N ASN A 93 1.70 15.59 -29.45
CA ASN A 93 2.33 14.34 -29.86
C ASN A 93 3.53 13.93 -29.00
N LYS A 94 3.37 14.00 -27.68
CA LYS A 94 4.43 13.71 -26.70
C LYS A 94 3.94 13.00 -25.45
N ASN A 95 4.84 12.28 -24.78
CA ASN A 95 4.60 11.78 -23.45
C ASN A 95 4.71 12.92 -22.42
N VAL A 96 3.75 12.99 -21.53
CA VAL A 96 3.76 13.85 -20.35
C VAL A 96 4.00 12.98 -19.13
N TYR A 97 5.03 13.31 -18.38
CA TYR A 97 5.40 12.63 -17.16
C TYR A 97 4.71 13.29 -15.97
N ASN A 98 3.97 12.52 -15.20
CA ASN A 98 3.19 13.04 -14.08
C ASN A 98 3.79 12.54 -12.77
N PRO A 99 3.78 13.36 -11.71
CA PRO A 99 4.10 12.88 -10.37
C PRO A 99 3.00 11.95 -9.84
N VAL A 100 3.33 11.13 -8.85
CA VAL A 100 2.32 10.43 -8.04
C VAL A 100 1.60 11.45 -7.17
N GLU A 101 0.28 11.49 -7.24
CA GLU A 101 -0.52 12.45 -6.49
C GLU A 101 -0.72 11.97 -5.05
N LEU A 102 -0.36 12.80 -4.06
CA LEU A 102 -0.65 12.55 -2.65
C LEU A 102 -1.96 13.21 -2.21
N LYS A 103 -2.76 12.48 -1.44
CA LYS A 103 -4.03 12.95 -0.86
C LYS A 103 -4.11 12.60 0.61
N GLY A 104 -4.30 13.61 1.47
CA GLY A 104 -4.38 13.40 2.93
C GLY A 104 -3.08 12.96 3.57
N ASN A 105 -3.16 12.14 4.61
CA ASN A 105 -1.99 11.65 5.35
C ASN A 105 -1.65 10.24 4.90
N VAL A 106 -0.50 10.09 4.25
CA VAL A 106 -0.02 8.82 3.72
C VAL A 106 1.13 8.31 4.59
N ASN A 107 0.99 7.10 5.11
CA ASN A 107 2.02 6.38 5.83
C ASN A 107 2.52 5.22 4.97
N VAL A 108 3.81 5.09 4.80
CA VAL A 108 4.43 4.05 3.98
C VAL A 108 5.37 3.22 4.83
N ILE A 109 5.14 1.92 4.89
CA ILE A 109 6.04 0.97 5.53
C ILE A 109 6.94 0.37 4.46
N LEU A 110 8.24 0.53 4.62
CA LEU A 110 9.25 -0.11 3.80
C LEU A 110 9.64 -1.45 4.44
N LYS A 111 9.33 -2.56 3.77
CA LYS A 111 9.79 -3.86 4.21
C LYS A 111 11.30 -3.99 4.03
N ASN A 112 11.90 -4.93 4.73
CA ASN A 112 13.33 -5.15 4.65
C ASN A 112 13.77 -5.43 3.20
N GLY A 113 14.71 -4.62 2.71
CA GLY A 113 15.18 -4.68 1.32
C GLY A 113 14.22 -4.12 0.27
N ALA A 114 13.15 -3.45 0.68
CA ALA A 114 12.26 -2.78 -0.27
C ALA A 114 12.96 -1.57 -0.91
N GLU A 115 12.78 -1.43 -2.22
CA GLU A 115 13.25 -0.29 -3.00
C GLU A 115 12.08 0.31 -3.78
N VAL A 116 11.78 1.57 -3.54
CA VAL A 116 10.74 2.29 -4.28
C VAL A 116 11.38 3.46 -5.02
N SER A 117 11.19 3.50 -6.31
CA SER A 117 11.60 4.63 -7.15
C SER A 117 10.38 5.28 -7.79
N VAL A 118 10.18 6.56 -7.52
CA VAL A 118 9.11 7.36 -8.12
C VAL A 118 9.76 8.36 -9.08
N VAL A 119 9.92 7.96 -10.32
CA VAL A 119 10.77 8.65 -11.31
C VAL A 119 10.34 10.10 -11.57
N ASN A 120 9.03 10.37 -11.49
CA ASN A 120 8.49 11.72 -11.74
C ASN A 120 8.18 12.48 -10.45
N GLY A 121 8.64 11.96 -9.31
CA GLY A 121 8.42 12.54 -8.00
C GLY A 121 6.98 12.37 -7.49
N ILE A 122 6.73 13.04 -6.40
CA ILE A 122 5.44 13.04 -5.69
C ILE A 122 4.96 14.47 -5.59
N ALA A 123 3.68 14.71 -5.80
CA ALA A 123 3.05 16.01 -5.65
C ALA A 123 1.74 15.91 -4.88
N GLY A 124 1.45 16.89 -4.04
CA GLY A 124 0.19 16.97 -3.30
C GLY A 124 0.01 18.33 -2.67
N THR A 125 -1.24 18.72 -2.48
CA THR A 125 -1.63 19.91 -1.73
C THR A 125 -2.34 19.43 -0.46
N ASP A 126 -1.97 20.01 0.68
CA ASP A 126 -2.52 19.62 1.99
C ASP A 126 -2.40 18.10 2.27
N ALA A 127 -1.27 17.54 1.85
CA ALA A 127 -0.96 16.13 2.03
C ALA A 127 0.38 15.96 2.75
N THR A 128 0.50 14.89 3.52
CA THR A 128 1.73 14.49 4.20
C THR A 128 2.11 13.07 3.82
N ILE A 129 3.38 12.78 3.79
CA ILE A 129 3.87 11.42 3.67
C ILE A 129 4.87 11.13 4.79
N THR A 130 4.70 9.98 5.43
CA THR A 130 5.60 9.52 6.50
C THR A 130 6.09 8.12 6.16
N PHE A 131 7.38 7.90 6.31
CA PHE A 131 8.00 6.60 6.05
C PHE A 131 8.36 5.91 7.35
N TYR A 132 8.07 4.62 7.39
CA TYR A 132 8.39 3.70 8.47
C TYR A 132 9.14 2.50 7.93
N SER A 133 9.89 1.83 8.78
CA SER A 133 10.47 0.51 8.49
C SER A 133 9.58 -0.60 9.05
N GLU A 134 9.71 -1.80 8.53
CA GLU A 134 9.03 -3.00 9.04
C GLU A 134 9.55 -3.43 10.43
N SER A 135 10.81 -3.14 10.72
CA SER A 135 11.48 -3.44 11.99
C SER A 135 12.56 -2.43 12.30
N GLU A 136 13.07 -2.41 13.52
CA GLU A 136 14.18 -1.53 13.93
C GLU A 136 15.46 -1.74 13.09
N SER A 137 15.66 -2.94 12.58
CA SER A 137 16.82 -3.32 11.75
C SER A 137 16.54 -3.41 10.26
N ALA A 138 15.30 -3.16 9.83
CA ALA A 138 14.96 -3.22 8.42
C ALA A 138 15.57 -2.03 7.66
N SER A 139 16.01 -2.30 6.45
CA SER A 139 16.50 -1.29 5.52
C SER A 139 15.64 -1.30 4.26
N GLY A 140 15.04 -0.18 3.99
CA GLY A 140 14.35 0.09 2.74
C GLY A 140 14.84 1.41 2.16
N VAL A 141 14.72 1.59 0.85
CA VAL A 141 15.13 2.79 0.14
C VAL A 141 13.96 3.35 -0.66
N ILE A 142 13.81 4.66 -0.60
CA ILE A 142 12.91 5.37 -1.48
C ILE A 142 13.67 6.48 -2.20
N GLY A 143 13.43 6.60 -3.51
CA GLY A 143 13.98 7.63 -4.37
C GLY A 143 12.90 8.38 -5.13
N PHE A 144 13.14 9.66 -5.37
CA PHE A 144 12.24 10.55 -6.11
C PHE A 144 12.99 11.23 -7.24
#